data_b5e258216d34c1150889dfdbaed0169b
#
_entry.id   b5e258216d34c1150889dfdbaed0169b
#
_cell.length_a   1.000
_cell.length_b   1.000
_cell.length_c   1.000
_cell.angle_alpha   90.00
_cell.angle_beta   90.00
_cell.angle_gamma   90.00
#
_symmetry.space_group_name_H-M   'P 1'
#
loop_
_entity.id
_entity.type
_entity.pdbx_description
1 polymer ?
#
loop_
_entity_poly.entity_id
_entity_poly.type
_entity_poly.pdbx_seq_one_letter_code
_entity_poly.pdbx_strand_id
1 'polypeptide(L)'
;MTAETIATNTFSQTTEDLLNYEWHTLAGQQVVQTLASHSQAGLSDEEATIRHQQMGANQLSSKAAKSPWLKFLEQFNQPLLYILLTAGVVTLLLQDWIDAIVIFGVTLINVTIGYIQESKAEGAIAALSKAVTTEATVIRDGQKTRMPSTELVVGDLIVLASGDKVPADLRLLTVRGLQVDESALTGESVPVEKATPALAVETPLAERNNMAYAGSFVTFGQAQGIVIAIADSTETGRISQLIESSTNLKTPLTRNIDKFSKTLLYVILTLAGLTFAVGLGQDESWINVFKAAVALIVSAIPEGLPAIVTVTLAIGVSRMARRNAIIRKLPAVETLGSTTVICSDKTGTLTENQMTVQKIYAGGQHYTVSGIGYAPDGEILMNQQPVDFSANEHIAVWESLEAGLLCNDSRIEWRDGQWKLVGTPTEGALITAANKAGLTQENIEQELPRIDTIPFESEFQYMATLHELDAKRKLNVIYLKGSVEAILQR
;
A
#
# COMPACT_ATOMS: atom_id res chain seq x y z
N MET A 1 47.28 28.50 10.56
CA MET A 1 47.20 27.82 9.28
C MET A 1 47.44 26.33 9.51
N THR A 2 46.47 25.61 9.80
CA THR A 2 46.52 24.12 9.85
C THR A 2 45.24 23.64 9.25
N ALA A 3 45.33 23.06 8.06
CA ALA A 3 44.23 22.33 7.42
C ALA A 3 43.94 21.09 8.26
N GLU A 4 42.81 21.08 8.96
CA GLU A 4 42.30 19.89 9.60
C GLU A 4 41.93 18.89 8.51
N THR A 5 42.61 17.79 8.54
CA THR A 5 42.39 16.61 7.75
C THR A 5 40.97 16.08 8.11
N ILE A 6 40.01 16.29 7.24
CA ILE A 6 38.70 15.61 7.32
C ILE A 6 39.00 14.14 7.05
N ALA A 7 39.02 13.35 8.12
CA ALA A 7 39.04 11.90 8.02
C ALA A 7 37.79 11.47 7.25
N THR A 8 37.95 10.98 6.04
CA THR A 8 36.90 10.29 5.26
C THR A 8 36.56 9.01 5.99
N ASN A 9 35.57 9.07 6.86
CA ASN A 9 34.96 7.88 7.44
C ASN A 9 34.19 7.17 6.31
N THR A 10 34.84 6.24 5.66
CA THR A 10 34.20 5.41 4.63
C THR A 10 33.17 4.52 5.29
N PHE A 11 31.91 4.61 4.86
CA PHE A 11 30.81 3.76 5.34
C PHE A 11 31.11 2.31 4.94
N SER A 12 31.33 1.43 5.91
CA SER A 12 31.71 0.03 5.67
C SER A 12 30.69 -0.97 6.23
N GLN A 13 29.51 -0.50 6.67
CA GLN A 13 28.50 -1.36 7.27
C GLN A 13 27.67 -2.09 6.20
N THR A 14 27.42 -3.38 6.43
CA THR A 14 26.53 -4.17 5.58
C THR A 14 25.06 -3.93 5.98
N THR A 15 24.15 -4.28 5.09
CA THR A 15 22.71 -4.20 5.38
C THR A 15 22.33 -5.02 6.62
N GLU A 16 22.99 -6.16 6.87
CA GLU A 16 22.77 -7.00 8.06
C GLU A 16 23.24 -6.32 9.35
N ASP A 17 24.34 -5.58 9.31
CA ASP A 17 24.82 -4.82 10.46
C ASP A 17 23.83 -3.72 10.85
N LEU A 18 23.23 -3.04 9.87
CA LEU A 18 22.25 -1.96 10.08
C LEU A 18 20.95 -2.45 10.70
N LEU A 19 20.54 -3.69 10.40
CA LEU A 19 19.33 -4.31 10.96
C LEU A 19 19.42 -4.62 12.45
N ASN A 20 20.64 -4.67 13.01
CA ASN A 20 20.88 -4.94 14.43
C ASN A 20 20.80 -3.69 15.31
N TYR A 21 20.66 -2.49 14.72
CA TYR A 21 20.56 -1.27 15.49
C TYR A 21 19.10 -0.99 15.93
N GLU A 22 18.93 -0.70 17.21
CA GLU A 22 17.66 -0.19 17.75
C GLU A 22 17.61 1.34 17.56
N TRP A 23 17.39 1.79 16.33
CA TRP A 23 17.49 3.18 15.92
C TRP A 23 16.65 4.16 16.75
N HIS A 24 15.51 3.72 17.28
CA HIS A 24 14.65 4.53 18.13
C HIS A 24 15.26 4.85 19.48
N THR A 25 16.27 4.09 19.94
CA THR A 25 16.96 4.32 21.22
C THR A 25 18.11 5.33 21.11
N LEU A 26 18.55 5.65 19.91
CA LEU A 26 19.68 6.52 19.66
C LEU A 26 19.24 7.98 19.51
N ALA A 27 20.04 8.90 20.06
CA ALA A 27 19.86 10.33 19.79
C ALA A 27 20.12 10.63 18.30
N GLY A 28 19.39 11.58 17.72
CA GLY A 28 19.49 11.89 16.28
C GLY A 28 20.91 12.15 15.79
N GLN A 29 21.75 12.85 16.58
CA GLN A 29 23.16 13.09 16.23
C GLN A 29 23.99 11.80 16.19
N GLN A 30 23.73 10.86 17.09
CA GLN A 30 24.40 9.56 17.08
C GLN A 30 24.06 8.76 15.84
N VAL A 31 22.78 8.80 15.41
CA VAL A 31 22.34 8.14 14.16
C VAL A 31 23.05 8.72 12.94
N VAL A 32 23.13 10.06 12.85
CA VAL A 32 23.85 10.75 11.76
C VAL A 32 25.33 10.33 11.73
N GLN A 33 25.99 10.25 12.90
CA GLN A 33 27.39 9.82 13.00
C GLN A 33 27.55 8.34 12.61
N THR A 34 26.69 7.46 13.11
CA THR A 34 26.73 6.02 12.81
C THR A 34 26.56 5.76 11.32
N LEU A 35 25.70 6.54 10.65
CA LEU A 35 25.46 6.42 9.22
C LEU A 35 26.46 7.22 8.36
N ALA A 36 27.48 7.82 8.99
CA ALA A 36 28.49 8.66 8.30
C ALA A 36 27.83 9.68 7.35
N SER A 37 26.78 10.38 7.83
CA SER A 37 26.04 11.40 7.09
C SER A 37 26.21 12.76 7.76
N HIS A 38 25.59 13.79 7.21
CA HIS A 38 25.64 15.14 7.76
C HIS A 38 24.22 15.70 7.97
N SER A 39 23.94 16.24 9.18
CA SER A 39 22.60 16.66 9.59
C SER A 39 21.99 17.84 8.81
N GLN A 40 22.80 18.61 8.10
CA GLN A 40 22.37 19.75 7.28
C GLN A 40 22.65 19.55 5.80
N ALA A 41 23.83 19.01 5.45
CA ALA A 41 24.22 18.81 4.07
C ALA A 41 23.76 17.47 3.47
N GLY A 42 23.43 16.48 4.30
CA GLY A 42 23.13 15.12 3.85
C GLY A 42 24.39 14.38 3.38
N LEU A 43 24.21 13.39 2.54
CA LEU A 43 25.29 12.68 1.84
C LEU A 43 25.79 13.51 0.64
N SER A 44 27.02 13.24 0.20
CA SER A 44 27.46 13.68 -1.13
C SER A 44 26.82 12.77 -2.20
N ASP A 45 26.64 13.31 -3.42
CA ASP A 45 26.13 12.52 -4.55
C ASP A 45 27.04 11.33 -4.90
N GLU A 46 28.37 11.49 -4.70
CA GLU A 46 29.33 10.41 -4.89
C GLU A 46 29.13 9.27 -3.89
N GLU A 47 29.01 9.59 -2.61
CA GLU A 47 28.76 8.60 -1.54
C GLU A 47 27.40 7.92 -1.73
N ALA A 48 26.36 8.68 -2.10
CA ALA A 48 25.03 8.13 -2.40
C ALA A 48 25.08 7.13 -3.57
N THR A 49 25.87 7.43 -4.60
CA THR A 49 26.07 6.51 -5.74
C THR A 49 26.76 5.21 -5.32
N ILE A 50 27.78 5.29 -4.48
CA ILE A 50 28.48 4.11 -3.95
C ILE A 50 27.50 3.24 -3.13
N ARG A 51 26.74 3.85 -2.22
CA ARG A 51 25.75 3.13 -1.40
C ARG A 51 24.64 2.51 -2.23
N HIS A 52 24.19 3.19 -3.28
CA HIS A 52 23.19 2.64 -4.20
C HIS A 52 23.70 1.40 -4.95
N GLN A 53 24.99 1.37 -5.31
CA GLN A 53 25.62 0.19 -5.92
C GLN A 53 25.77 -0.97 -4.94
N GLN A 54 26.00 -0.69 -3.66
CA GLN A 54 26.18 -1.71 -2.63
C GLN A 54 24.87 -2.27 -2.11
N MET A 55 23.86 -1.43 -1.89
CA MET A 55 22.60 -1.79 -1.24
C MET A 55 21.45 -2.04 -2.24
N GLY A 56 21.61 -1.60 -3.49
CA GLY A 56 20.57 -1.66 -4.51
C GLY A 56 19.55 -0.53 -4.41
N ALA A 57 18.52 -0.61 -5.25
CA ALA A 57 17.43 0.36 -5.29
C ALA A 57 16.46 0.21 -4.12
N ASN A 58 15.88 1.31 -3.63
CA ASN A 58 14.81 1.28 -2.64
C ASN A 58 13.49 0.79 -3.28
N GLN A 59 13.46 -0.50 -3.54
CA GLN A 59 12.32 -1.19 -4.14
C GLN A 59 12.20 -2.57 -3.50
N LEU A 60 10.99 -2.94 -3.06
CA LEU A 60 10.73 -4.28 -2.54
C LEU A 60 11.14 -5.34 -3.56
N SER A 61 11.84 -6.37 -3.10
CA SER A 61 12.23 -7.49 -3.95
C SER A 61 10.97 -8.15 -4.50
N SER A 62 10.78 -8.10 -5.79
CA SER A 62 9.93 -9.10 -6.44
C SER A 62 10.77 -10.37 -6.61
N LYS A 63 10.21 -11.56 -6.35
CA LYS A 63 10.91 -12.83 -6.66
C LYS A 63 11.58 -12.69 -8.02
N ALA A 64 12.91 -12.94 -8.04
CA ALA A 64 13.66 -12.87 -9.27
C ALA A 64 12.90 -13.64 -10.35
N ALA A 65 12.58 -12.96 -11.44
CA ALA A 65 11.83 -13.59 -12.53
C ALA A 65 12.58 -14.85 -12.94
N LYS A 66 11.93 -16.02 -12.82
CA LYS A 66 12.55 -17.28 -13.25
C LYS A 66 13.06 -17.11 -14.67
N SER A 67 14.23 -17.66 -14.96
CA SER A 67 14.78 -17.67 -16.31
C SER A 67 13.71 -18.14 -17.32
N PRO A 68 13.58 -17.53 -18.50
CA PRO A 68 12.64 -17.96 -19.53
C PRO A 68 12.73 -19.47 -19.85
N TRP A 69 13.94 -20.01 -19.84
CA TRP A 69 14.19 -21.46 -20.03
C TRP A 69 13.64 -22.31 -18.90
N LEU A 70 13.75 -21.85 -17.65
CA LEU A 70 13.22 -22.59 -16.51
C LEU A 70 11.69 -22.61 -16.54
N LYS A 71 11.05 -21.48 -16.89
CA LYS A 71 9.61 -21.41 -17.10
C LYS A 71 9.11 -22.32 -18.21
N PHE A 72 9.85 -22.37 -19.31
CA PHE A 72 9.55 -23.28 -20.42
C PHE A 72 9.65 -24.75 -19.98
N LEU A 73 10.71 -25.13 -19.26
CA LEU A 73 10.88 -26.49 -18.74
C LEU A 73 9.83 -26.87 -17.68
N GLU A 74 9.39 -25.91 -16.87
CA GLU A 74 8.32 -26.13 -15.89
C GLU A 74 6.99 -26.52 -16.55
N GLN A 75 6.74 -26.11 -17.80
CA GLN A 75 5.54 -26.52 -18.53
C GLN A 75 5.46 -28.04 -18.77
N PHE A 76 6.61 -28.72 -18.82
CA PHE A 76 6.64 -30.19 -18.91
C PHE A 76 6.22 -30.89 -17.62
N ASN A 77 6.17 -30.19 -16.49
CA ASN A 77 5.83 -30.78 -15.18
C ASN A 77 4.31 -30.96 -15.01
N GLN A 78 3.70 -31.72 -15.90
CA GLN A 78 2.28 -32.07 -15.87
C GLN A 78 2.11 -33.58 -16.05
N PRO A 79 1.23 -34.24 -15.25
CA PRO A 79 1.06 -35.71 -15.29
C PRO A 79 0.70 -36.25 -16.68
N LEU A 80 -0.11 -35.51 -17.43
CA LEU A 80 -0.53 -35.90 -18.78
C LEU A 80 0.62 -35.85 -19.78
N LEU A 81 1.50 -34.86 -19.68
CA LEU A 81 2.68 -34.73 -20.54
C LEU A 81 3.70 -35.79 -20.26
N TYR A 82 3.84 -36.26 -19.02
CA TYR A 82 4.73 -37.42 -18.71
C TYR A 82 4.29 -38.66 -19.43
N ILE A 83 2.98 -38.92 -19.56
CA ILE A 83 2.47 -40.06 -20.31
C ILE A 83 2.81 -39.92 -21.81
N LEU A 84 2.59 -38.74 -22.37
CA LEU A 84 2.91 -38.46 -23.79
C LEU A 84 4.42 -38.67 -24.04
N LEU A 85 5.27 -38.13 -23.18
CA LEU A 85 6.71 -38.29 -23.30
C LEU A 85 7.12 -39.78 -23.19
N THR A 86 6.52 -40.50 -22.25
CA THR A 86 6.77 -41.96 -22.08
C THR A 86 6.31 -42.73 -23.32
N ALA A 87 5.10 -42.45 -23.81
CA ALA A 87 4.56 -43.05 -25.03
C ALA A 87 5.44 -42.73 -26.23
N GLY A 88 5.87 -41.47 -26.40
CA GLY A 88 6.79 -41.08 -27.48
C GLY A 88 8.13 -41.82 -27.43
N VAL A 89 8.72 -42.00 -26.24
CA VAL A 89 9.95 -42.76 -26.06
C VAL A 89 9.73 -44.23 -26.40
N VAL A 90 8.66 -44.86 -25.96
CA VAL A 90 8.36 -46.27 -26.29
C VAL A 90 8.13 -46.43 -27.80
N THR A 91 7.39 -45.55 -28.44
CA THR A 91 7.16 -45.56 -29.90
C THR A 91 8.48 -45.40 -30.65
N LEU A 92 9.39 -44.55 -30.17
CA LEU A 92 10.73 -44.40 -30.74
C LEU A 92 11.56 -45.68 -30.62
N LEU A 93 11.49 -46.38 -29.47
CA LEU A 93 12.19 -47.65 -29.27
C LEU A 93 11.64 -48.77 -30.15
N LEU A 94 10.38 -48.69 -30.53
CA LEU A 94 9.70 -49.58 -31.49
C LEU A 94 10.08 -49.26 -32.96
N GLN A 95 10.98 -48.27 -33.17
CA GLN A 95 11.45 -47.81 -34.47
C GLN A 95 10.34 -47.17 -35.34
N ASP A 96 9.26 -46.71 -34.72
CA ASP A 96 8.21 -45.99 -35.41
C ASP A 96 8.47 -44.49 -35.33
N TRP A 97 9.28 -44.00 -36.23
CA TRP A 97 9.75 -42.61 -36.27
C TRP A 97 8.63 -41.63 -36.54
N ILE A 98 7.63 -42.02 -37.37
CA ILE A 98 6.54 -41.11 -37.77
C ILE A 98 5.66 -40.81 -36.56
N ASP A 99 5.18 -41.81 -35.86
CA ASP A 99 4.30 -41.65 -34.71
C ASP A 99 5.05 -40.98 -33.56
N ALA A 100 6.34 -41.32 -33.32
CA ALA A 100 7.18 -40.67 -32.33
C ALA A 100 7.34 -39.16 -32.60
N ILE A 101 7.60 -38.76 -33.85
CA ILE A 101 7.71 -37.33 -34.25
C ILE A 101 6.39 -36.59 -34.01
N VAL A 102 5.24 -37.21 -34.33
CA VAL A 102 3.93 -36.61 -34.09
C VAL A 102 3.69 -36.38 -32.59
N ILE A 103 3.95 -37.39 -31.75
CA ILE A 103 3.76 -37.32 -30.30
C ILE A 103 4.63 -36.21 -29.69
N PHE A 104 5.94 -36.20 -30.00
CA PHE A 104 6.85 -35.15 -29.53
C PHE A 104 6.51 -33.78 -30.09
N GLY A 105 6.07 -33.71 -31.37
CA GLY A 105 5.65 -32.49 -32.00
C GLY A 105 4.42 -31.86 -31.31
N VAL A 106 3.38 -32.64 -31.05
CA VAL A 106 2.20 -32.22 -30.30
C VAL A 106 2.56 -31.76 -28.89
N THR A 107 3.40 -32.55 -28.20
CA THR A 107 3.89 -32.19 -26.86
C THR A 107 4.65 -30.88 -26.86
N LEU A 108 5.52 -30.64 -27.81
CA LEU A 108 6.28 -29.39 -27.94
C LEU A 108 5.38 -28.19 -28.26
N ILE A 109 4.40 -28.38 -29.14
CA ILE A 109 3.43 -27.33 -29.48
C ILE A 109 2.65 -26.93 -28.23
N ASN A 110 2.14 -27.89 -27.44
CA ASN A 110 1.39 -27.64 -26.23
C ASN A 110 2.20 -26.87 -25.19
N VAL A 111 3.42 -27.34 -24.93
CA VAL A 111 4.35 -26.64 -24.01
C VAL A 111 4.63 -25.22 -24.47
N THR A 112 4.82 -25.01 -25.78
CA THR A 112 5.07 -23.69 -26.37
C THR A 112 3.87 -22.76 -26.21
N ILE A 113 2.67 -23.26 -26.48
CA ILE A 113 1.43 -22.50 -26.30
C ILE A 113 1.25 -22.13 -24.83
N GLY A 114 1.42 -23.08 -23.91
CA GLY A 114 1.34 -22.83 -22.45
C GLY A 114 2.33 -21.75 -22.00
N TYR A 115 3.59 -21.84 -22.42
CA TYR A 115 4.62 -20.85 -22.12
C TYR A 115 4.27 -19.43 -22.64
N ILE A 116 3.81 -19.33 -23.89
CA ILE A 116 3.43 -18.01 -24.48
C ILE A 116 2.26 -17.38 -23.70
N GLN A 117 1.27 -18.18 -23.34
CA GLN A 117 0.09 -17.71 -22.63
C GLN A 117 0.44 -17.23 -21.22
N GLU A 118 1.23 -17.99 -20.47
CA GLU A 118 1.68 -17.62 -19.13
C GLU A 118 2.56 -16.37 -19.14
N SER A 119 3.52 -16.29 -20.09
CA SER A 119 4.37 -15.12 -20.25
C SER A 119 3.57 -13.83 -20.60
N LYS A 120 2.57 -13.91 -21.43
CA LYS A 120 1.70 -12.77 -21.77
C LYS A 120 0.87 -12.32 -20.57
N ALA A 121 0.36 -13.27 -19.79
CA ALA A 121 -0.43 -12.98 -18.57
C ALA A 121 0.41 -12.30 -17.50
N GLU A 122 1.62 -12.78 -17.23
CA GLU A 122 2.57 -12.17 -16.30
C GLU A 122 3.01 -10.78 -16.76
N GLY A 123 3.28 -10.60 -18.07
CA GLY A 123 3.67 -9.31 -18.63
C GLY A 123 2.60 -8.23 -18.46
N ALA A 124 1.33 -8.58 -18.62
CA ALA A 124 0.21 -7.66 -18.41
C ALA A 124 0.11 -7.19 -16.93
N ILE A 125 0.36 -8.08 -15.97
CA ILE A 125 0.37 -7.77 -14.54
C ILE A 125 1.56 -6.88 -14.18
N ALA A 126 2.76 -7.20 -14.70
CA ALA A 126 3.98 -6.43 -14.44
C ALA A 126 3.90 -5.00 -14.98
N ALA A 127 3.19 -4.76 -16.09
CA ALA A 127 2.97 -3.43 -16.63
C ALA A 127 2.11 -2.55 -15.72
N LEU A 128 1.12 -3.13 -15.03
CA LEU A 128 0.26 -2.43 -14.08
C LEU A 128 0.99 -2.03 -12.79
N SER A 129 1.93 -2.83 -12.33
CA SER A 129 2.67 -2.57 -11.08
C SER A 129 3.72 -1.47 -11.21
N LYS A 130 4.23 -1.19 -12.42
CA LYS A 130 5.23 -0.14 -12.69
C LYS A 130 4.66 1.29 -12.76
N ALA A 131 3.35 1.46 -12.75
CA ALA A 131 2.71 2.76 -12.98
C ALA A 131 2.72 3.69 -11.76
N VAL A 132 3.21 3.25 -10.58
CA VAL A 132 3.19 4.04 -9.34
C VAL A 132 4.62 4.23 -8.84
N THR A 133 5.28 5.29 -9.29
CA THR A 133 6.54 5.77 -8.70
C THR A 133 6.23 6.88 -7.70
N THR A 134 6.77 6.76 -6.48
CA THR A 134 6.72 7.80 -5.45
C THR A 134 7.97 8.66 -5.56
N GLU A 135 7.85 9.98 -5.41
CA GLU A 135 8.98 10.89 -5.35
C GLU A 135 9.29 11.25 -3.89
N ALA A 136 10.54 11.58 -3.60
CA ALA A 136 11.01 12.03 -2.30
C ALA A 136 11.80 13.32 -2.43
N THR A 137 11.72 14.18 -1.41
CA THR A 137 12.54 15.38 -1.31
C THR A 137 13.75 15.08 -0.43
N VAL A 138 14.94 15.12 -1.01
CA VAL A 138 16.22 14.72 -0.40
C VAL A 138 17.15 15.94 -0.30
N ILE A 139 17.99 15.97 0.73
CA ILE A 139 19.09 16.93 0.83
C ILE A 139 20.39 16.14 0.63
N ARG A 140 21.12 16.47 -0.46
CA ARG A 140 22.46 15.99 -0.76
C ARG A 140 23.37 17.18 -1.08
N ASP A 141 24.61 17.15 -0.67
CA ASP A 141 25.57 18.27 -0.83
C ASP A 141 25.01 19.63 -0.39
N GLY A 142 24.13 19.63 0.63
CA GLY A 142 23.44 20.83 1.11
C GLY A 142 22.33 21.36 0.20
N GLN A 143 22.05 20.68 -0.92
CA GLN A 143 21.01 21.08 -1.87
C GLN A 143 19.76 20.19 -1.74
N LYS A 144 18.60 20.85 -1.72
CA LYS A 144 17.31 20.18 -1.68
C LYS A 144 16.86 19.79 -3.09
N THR A 145 16.76 18.50 -3.37
CA THR A 145 16.40 17.97 -4.68
C THR A 145 15.23 17.00 -4.58
N ARG A 146 14.35 16.96 -5.56
CA ARG A 146 13.27 15.99 -5.67
C ARG A 146 13.68 14.89 -6.63
N MET A 147 13.56 13.63 -6.19
CA MET A 147 13.99 12.46 -6.96
C MET A 147 13.06 11.27 -6.74
N PRO A 148 13.08 10.27 -7.64
CA PRO A 148 12.35 9.02 -7.43
C PRO A 148 12.77 8.36 -6.10
N SER A 149 11.81 7.90 -5.31
CA SER A 149 12.09 7.21 -4.04
C SER A 149 12.93 5.94 -4.20
N THR A 150 12.98 5.37 -5.39
CA THR A 150 13.81 4.20 -5.73
C THR A 150 15.32 4.48 -5.70
N GLU A 151 15.72 5.76 -5.78
CA GLU A 151 17.12 6.18 -5.77
C GLU A 151 17.66 6.53 -4.37
N LEU A 152 16.81 6.37 -3.35
CA LEU A 152 17.18 6.62 -1.95
C LEU A 152 18.13 5.53 -1.44
N VAL A 153 19.08 5.98 -0.60
CA VAL A 153 20.03 5.12 0.09
C VAL A 153 20.01 5.37 1.59
N VAL A 154 20.48 4.40 2.37
CA VAL A 154 20.65 4.57 3.82
C VAL A 154 21.64 5.69 4.10
N GLY A 155 21.25 6.62 4.98
CA GLY A 155 22.00 7.84 5.29
C GLY A 155 21.54 9.09 4.54
N ASP A 156 20.62 8.98 3.56
CA ASP A 156 20.01 10.16 2.93
C ASP A 156 19.20 10.97 3.93
N LEU A 157 19.25 12.29 3.79
CA LEU A 157 18.47 13.23 4.59
C LEU A 157 17.20 13.62 3.85
N ILE A 158 16.04 13.20 4.37
CA ILE A 158 14.72 13.39 3.76
C ILE A 158 14.00 14.56 4.43
N VAL A 159 13.31 15.35 3.62
CA VAL A 159 12.36 16.37 4.08
C VAL A 159 10.95 15.84 3.83
N LEU A 160 10.15 15.78 4.90
CA LEU A 160 8.74 15.42 4.87
C LEU A 160 7.88 16.66 5.05
N ALA A 161 6.81 16.74 4.30
CA ALA A 161 5.77 17.76 4.42
C ALA A 161 4.38 17.12 4.33
N SER A 162 3.36 17.82 4.80
CA SER A 162 1.97 17.36 4.71
C SER A 162 1.59 16.95 3.28
N GLY A 163 0.98 15.78 3.14
CA GLY A 163 0.63 15.16 1.87
C GLY A 163 1.70 14.23 1.28
N ASP A 164 2.90 14.19 1.85
CA ASP A 164 3.96 13.29 1.40
C ASP A 164 3.71 11.86 1.89
N LYS A 165 4.11 10.90 1.07
CA LYS A 165 4.24 9.51 1.48
C LYS A 165 5.66 9.27 1.98
N VAL A 166 5.81 8.68 3.16
CA VAL A 166 7.12 8.33 3.72
C VAL A 166 7.81 7.30 2.81
N PRO A 167 8.98 7.64 2.22
CA PRO A 167 9.56 6.85 1.13
C PRO A 167 10.43 5.68 1.59
N ALA A 168 10.88 5.68 2.85
CA ALA A 168 11.75 4.70 3.47
C ALA A 168 11.57 4.77 4.99
N ASP A 169 12.15 3.86 5.77
CA ASP A 169 12.13 4.02 7.24
C ASP A 169 13.12 5.11 7.66
N LEU A 170 12.63 6.06 8.43
CA LEU A 170 13.36 7.26 8.83
C LEU A 170 13.49 7.34 10.35
N ARG A 171 14.67 7.76 10.82
CA ARG A 171 14.85 8.32 12.15
C ARG A 171 14.71 9.84 12.06
N LEU A 172 13.73 10.39 12.78
CA LEU A 172 13.44 11.83 12.73
C LEU A 172 14.50 12.63 13.49
N LEU A 173 15.00 13.69 12.87
CA LEU A 173 16.03 14.57 13.42
C LEU A 173 15.47 15.92 13.88
N THR A 174 14.53 16.46 13.10
CA THR A 174 13.78 17.68 13.44
C THR A 174 12.32 17.47 13.11
N VAL A 175 11.44 17.94 13.97
CA VAL A 175 9.99 17.82 13.84
C VAL A 175 9.34 19.17 14.11
N ARG A 176 8.36 19.54 13.31
CA ARG A 176 7.50 20.72 13.49
C ARG A 176 6.06 20.30 13.33
N GLY A 177 5.44 19.83 14.44
CA GLY A 177 4.06 19.39 14.47
C GLY A 177 3.74 18.25 13.52
N LEU A 178 4.71 17.37 13.22
CA LEU A 178 4.52 16.27 12.28
C LEU A 178 3.53 15.25 12.82
N GLN A 179 2.51 14.94 12.02
CA GLN A 179 1.59 13.83 12.25
C GLN A 179 1.63 12.88 11.05
N VAL A 180 1.69 11.59 11.35
CA VAL A 180 1.83 10.54 10.33
C VAL A 180 0.75 9.48 10.53
N ASP A 181 0.00 9.19 9.47
CA ASP A 181 -0.93 8.07 9.42
C ASP A 181 -0.12 6.78 9.18
N GLU A 182 -0.01 5.97 10.21
CA GLU A 182 0.67 4.66 10.21
C GLU A 182 -0.33 3.49 10.30
N SER A 183 -1.60 3.74 9.98
CA SER A 183 -2.68 2.74 10.08
C SER A 183 -2.40 1.44 9.33
N ALA A 184 -1.71 1.52 8.19
CA ALA A 184 -1.31 0.35 7.41
C ALA A 184 -0.33 -0.58 8.16
N LEU A 185 0.42 -0.06 9.14
CA LEU A 185 1.42 -0.79 9.90
C LEU A 185 0.92 -1.15 11.31
N THR A 186 0.23 -0.23 11.97
CA THR A 186 -0.20 -0.34 13.36
C THR A 186 -1.66 -0.78 13.51
N GLY A 187 -2.48 -0.58 12.49
CA GLY A 187 -3.93 -0.78 12.52
C GLY A 187 -4.70 0.37 13.20
N GLU A 188 -4.00 1.38 13.74
CA GLU A 188 -4.62 2.52 14.42
C GLU A 188 -4.93 3.64 13.43
N SER A 189 -6.16 4.16 13.47
CA SER A 189 -6.65 5.17 12.52
C SER A 189 -6.26 6.61 12.88
N VAL A 190 -5.80 6.83 14.09
CA VAL A 190 -5.42 8.18 14.54
C VAL A 190 -3.99 8.45 14.11
N PRO A 191 -3.72 9.56 13.41
CA PRO A 191 -2.36 9.93 13.07
C PRO A 191 -1.48 10.06 14.32
N VAL A 192 -0.28 9.51 14.25
CA VAL A 192 0.69 9.53 15.34
C VAL A 192 1.44 10.84 15.32
N GLU A 193 1.41 11.58 16.41
CA GLU A 193 2.25 12.77 16.59
C GLU A 193 3.70 12.34 16.80
N LYS A 194 4.60 12.95 16.02
CA LYS A 194 6.00 12.59 15.97
C LYS A 194 6.87 13.53 16.80
N ALA A 195 7.93 12.97 17.37
CA ALA A 195 8.90 13.68 18.22
C ALA A 195 10.34 13.28 17.86
N THR A 196 11.33 13.84 18.55
CA THR A 196 12.76 13.55 18.26
C THR A 196 13.52 12.86 19.40
N PRO A 197 13.07 12.86 20.68
CA PRO A 197 13.82 12.24 21.77
C PRO A 197 14.06 10.74 21.55
N ALA A 198 15.16 10.24 22.11
CA ALA A 198 15.44 8.81 22.16
C ALA A 198 14.43 8.10 23.06
N LEU A 199 14.07 6.86 22.70
CA LEU A 199 13.07 6.04 23.39
C LEU A 199 13.71 4.85 24.09
N ALA A 200 12.96 4.19 24.97
CA ALA A 200 13.41 2.96 25.62
C ALA A 200 13.48 1.79 24.62
N VAL A 201 14.34 0.80 24.90
CA VAL A 201 14.53 -0.38 24.01
C VAL A 201 13.23 -1.17 23.84
N GLU A 202 12.45 -1.31 24.90
CA GLU A 202 11.22 -2.09 24.91
C GLU A 202 10.02 -1.35 24.27
N THR A 203 10.22 -0.13 23.72
CA THR A 203 9.12 0.64 23.12
C THR A 203 8.53 -0.11 21.93
N PRO A 204 7.21 -0.45 21.97
CA PRO A 204 6.52 -1.11 20.85
C PRO A 204 6.58 -0.28 19.58
N LEU A 205 6.53 -0.93 18.41
CA LEU A 205 6.62 -0.28 17.10
C LEU A 205 5.63 0.90 16.96
N ALA A 206 4.38 0.70 17.36
CA ALA A 206 3.33 1.71 17.26
C ALA A 206 3.56 2.96 18.13
N GLU A 207 4.39 2.85 19.16
CA GLU A 207 4.71 3.94 20.09
C GLU A 207 6.04 4.62 19.78
N ARG A 208 6.77 4.16 18.75
CA ARG A 208 8.05 4.76 18.34
C ARG A 208 7.82 6.07 17.59
N ASN A 209 7.44 7.11 18.34
CA ASN A 209 7.10 8.42 17.79
C ASN A 209 8.29 9.18 17.19
N ASN A 210 9.52 8.75 17.41
CA ASN A 210 10.72 9.34 16.82
C ASN A 210 11.15 8.69 15.49
N MET A 211 10.31 7.80 14.98
CA MET A 211 10.47 7.09 13.71
C MET A 211 9.34 7.45 12.75
N ALA A 212 9.58 7.33 11.44
CA ALA A 212 8.54 7.34 10.42
C ALA A 212 8.79 6.20 9.45
N TYR A 213 7.75 5.42 9.15
CA TYR A 213 7.89 4.14 8.45
C TYR A 213 7.47 4.22 6.99
N ALA A 214 8.17 3.47 6.15
CA ALA A 214 7.91 3.39 4.71
C ALA A 214 6.45 3.04 4.39
N GLY A 215 5.83 3.82 3.53
CA GLY A 215 4.45 3.60 3.09
C GLY A 215 3.40 4.39 3.85
N SER A 216 3.72 4.95 5.02
CA SER A 216 2.85 5.83 5.81
C SER A 216 2.65 7.19 5.14
N PHE A 217 1.62 7.95 5.55
CA PHE A 217 1.32 9.26 4.99
C PHE A 217 1.47 10.37 6.03
N VAL A 218 2.12 11.47 5.63
CA VAL A 218 2.18 12.69 6.43
C VAL A 218 0.86 13.42 6.31
N THR A 219 0.10 13.48 7.41
CA THR A 219 -1.19 14.17 7.44
C THR A 219 -1.05 15.64 7.77
N PHE A 220 -0.05 16.00 8.61
CA PHE A 220 0.17 17.37 9.04
C PHE A 220 1.64 17.62 9.38
N GLY A 221 2.08 18.90 9.31
CA GLY A 221 3.38 19.36 9.75
C GLY A 221 4.53 19.06 8.81
N GLN A 222 5.75 19.19 9.33
CA GLN A 222 7.00 19.01 8.59
C GLN A 222 8.05 18.34 9.46
N ALA A 223 8.95 17.58 8.84
CA ALA A 223 10.12 17.03 9.52
C ALA A 223 11.31 16.85 8.60
N GLN A 224 12.48 16.69 9.20
CA GLN A 224 13.65 16.11 8.55
C GLN A 224 13.99 14.81 9.25
N GLY A 225 14.25 13.78 8.46
CA GLY A 225 14.65 12.47 8.95
C GLY A 225 15.78 11.89 8.11
N ILE A 226 16.55 11.01 8.70
CA ILE A 226 17.61 10.28 8.03
C ILE A 226 17.13 8.86 7.71
N VAL A 227 17.39 8.40 6.50
CA VAL A 227 17.05 7.05 6.05
C VAL A 227 17.90 6.04 6.80
N ILE A 228 17.24 5.11 7.48
CA ILE A 228 17.85 4.03 8.26
C ILE A 228 17.67 2.65 7.64
N ALA A 229 16.59 2.47 6.86
CA ALA A 229 16.32 1.23 6.14
C ALA A 229 15.58 1.52 4.83
N ILE A 230 15.88 0.73 3.79
CA ILE A 230 15.28 0.80 2.46
C ILE A 230 14.76 -0.57 2.03
N ALA A 231 13.87 -0.58 1.06
CA ALA A 231 13.37 -1.79 0.39
C ALA A 231 12.91 -2.88 1.38
N ASP A 232 13.46 -4.09 1.27
CA ASP A 232 13.10 -5.26 2.08
C ASP A 232 13.54 -5.13 3.55
N SER A 233 14.45 -4.21 3.85
CA SER A 233 14.92 -3.96 5.21
C SER A 233 13.98 -3.06 6.02
N THR A 234 13.01 -2.38 5.38
CA THR A 234 11.99 -1.59 6.06
C THR A 234 11.00 -2.47 6.82
N GLU A 235 10.29 -1.94 7.80
CA GLU A 235 9.26 -2.70 8.52
C GLU A 235 8.17 -3.22 7.57
N THR A 236 7.74 -2.39 6.61
CA THR A 236 6.82 -2.81 5.54
C THR A 236 7.44 -3.90 4.65
N GLY A 237 8.74 -3.83 4.37
CA GLY A 237 9.48 -4.84 3.62
C GLY A 237 9.53 -6.18 4.35
N ARG A 238 9.80 -6.18 5.64
CA ARG A 238 9.79 -7.40 6.49
C ARG A 238 8.43 -8.08 6.49
N ILE A 239 7.35 -7.30 6.63
CA ILE A 239 5.99 -7.83 6.53
C ILE A 239 5.75 -8.46 5.15
N SER A 240 6.19 -7.79 4.08
CA SER A 240 6.07 -8.29 2.72
C SER A 240 6.78 -9.64 2.54
N GLN A 241 8.00 -9.79 3.06
CA GLN A 241 8.74 -11.06 3.03
C GLN A 241 8.04 -12.18 3.80
N LEU A 242 7.49 -11.89 4.99
CA LEU A 242 6.72 -12.86 5.77
C LEU A 242 5.48 -13.34 5.00
N ILE A 243 4.80 -12.45 4.30
CA ILE A 243 3.66 -12.78 3.45
C ILE A 243 4.11 -13.63 2.25
N GLU A 244 5.24 -13.31 1.62
CA GLU A 244 5.77 -14.06 0.47
C GLU A 244 6.28 -15.45 0.84
N SER A 245 6.84 -15.64 2.03
CA SER A 245 7.29 -16.93 2.56
C SER A 245 6.14 -17.87 2.89
N SER A 246 4.94 -17.32 3.11
CA SER A 246 3.74 -18.13 3.29
C SER A 246 3.44 -18.89 2.01
N THR A 247 3.29 -20.21 2.12
CA THR A 247 3.08 -21.18 1.05
C THR A 247 2.03 -20.69 0.04
N ASN A 248 2.34 -20.77 -1.25
CA ASN A 248 1.37 -20.55 -2.33
C ASN A 248 0.24 -21.57 -2.22
N LEU A 249 -0.82 -21.21 -1.50
CA LEU A 249 -2.00 -22.05 -1.40
C LEU A 249 -2.66 -22.14 -2.77
N LYS A 250 -2.85 -23.37 -3.27
CA LYS A 250 -3.60 -23.59 -4.51
C LYS A 250 -5.03 -23.13 -4.33
N THR A 251 -5.55 -22.39 -5.29
CA THR A 251 -6.96 -21.97 -5.28
C THR A 251 -7.93 -23.14 -5.40
N PRO A 252 -9.21 -23.00 -5.04
CA PRO A 252 -10.22 -24.04 -5.23
C PRO A 252 -10.30 -24.55 -6.67
N LEU A 253 -10.25 -23.66 -7.66
CA LEU A 253 -10.25 -24.04 -9.09
C LEU A 253 -9.02 -24.87 -9.45
N THR A 254 -7.83 -24.44 -9.05
CA THR A 254 -6.59 -25.20 -9.32
C THR A 254 -6.65 -26.58 -8.70
N ARG A 255 -7.15 -26.72 -7.46
CA ARG A 255 -7.35 -28.04 -6.82
C ARG A 255 -8.35 -28.91 -7.55
N ASN A 256 -9.45 -28.33 -8.04
CA ASN A 256 -10.49 -29.04 -8.79
C ASN A 256 -9.95 -29.48 -10.15
N ILE A 257 -9.18 -28.66 -10.84
CA ILE A 257 -8.50 -29.02 -12.10
C ILE A 257 -7.51 -30.15 -11.88
N ASP A 258 -6.69 -30.08 -10.80
CA ASP A 258 -5.75 -31.15 -10.44
C ASP A 258 -6.49 -32.48 -10.18
N LYS A 259 -7.61 -32.44 -9.43
CA LYS A 259 -8.45 -33.63 -9.18
C LYS A 259 -9.04 -34.19 -10.48
N PHE A 260 -9.62 -33.31 -11.30
CA PHE A 260 -10.18 -33.70 -12.61
C PHE A 260 -9.11 -34.32 -13.50
N SER A 261 -7.94 -33.70 -13.63
CA SER A 261 -6.83 -34.22 -14.41
C SER A 261 -6.38 -35.60 -13.94
N LYS A 262 -6.29 -35.83 -12.61
CA LYS A 262 -5.98 -37.15 -12.05
C LYS A 262 -7.06 -38.18 -12.34
N THR A 263 -8.33 -37.81 -12.17
CA THR A 263 -9.45 -38.70 -12.47
C THR A 263 -9.47 -39.07 -13.94
N LEU A 264 -9.31 -38.09 -14.83
CA LEU A 264 -9.24 -38.27 -16.26
C LEU A 264 -8.07 -39.20 -16.65
N LEU A 265 -6.90 -38.99 -16.03
CA LEU A 265 -5.71 -39.85 -16.20
C LEU A 265 -6.04 -41.32 -15.93
N TYR A 266 -6.68 -41.62 -14.79
CA TYR A 266 -7.04 -43.02 -14.46
C TYR A 266 -8.06 -43.60 -15.45
N VAL A 267 -9.06 -42.80 -15.90
CA VAL A 267 -10.04 -43.24 -16.91
C VAL A 267 -9.34 -43.55 -18.23
N ILE A 268 -8.44 -42.66 -18.69
CA ILE A 268 -7.69 -42.85 -19.93
C ILE A 268 -6.80 -44.12 -19.86
N LEU A 269 -6.07 -44.27 -18.76
CA LEU A 269 -5.20 -45.46 -18.58
C LEU A 269 -6.04 -46.75 -18.51
N THR A 270 -7.19 -46.71 -17.88
CA THR A 270 -8.11 -47.87 -17.83
C THR A 270 -8.62 -48.21 -19.22
N LEU A 271 -9.09 -47.23 -19.99
CA LEU A 271 -9.56 -47.42 -21.36
C LEU A 271 -8.42 -47.93 -22.28
N ALA A 272 -7.24 -47.33 -22.17
CA ALA A 272 -6.06 -47.79 -22.95
C ALA A 272 -5.68 -49.22 -22.60
N GLY A 273 -5.68 -49.57 -21.29
CA GLY A 273 -5.43 -50.95 -20.84
C GLY A 273 -6.48 -51.93 -21.33
N LEU A 274 -7.76 -51.54 -21.32
CA LEU A 274 -8.84 -52.33 -21.86
C LEU A 274 -8.71 -52.52 -23.38
N THR A 275 -8.41 -51.45 -24.13
CA THR A 275 -8.15 -51.52 -25.56
C THR A 275 -6.99 -52.48 -25.87
N PHE A 276 -5.92 -52.36 -25.06
CA PHE A 276 -4.77 -53.25 -25.19
C PHE A 276 -5.13 -54.74 -24.92
N ALA A 277 -5.85 -55.01 -23.86
CA ALA A 277 -6.31 -56.36 -23.49
C ALA A 277 -7.22 -56.99 -24.55
N VAL A 278 -8.20 -56.22 -25.05
CA VAL A 278 -9.13 -56.66 -26.10
C VAL A 278 -8.42 -56.94 -27.42
N GLY A 279 -7.51 -56.03 -27.82
CA GLY A 279 -6.76 -56.22 -29.06
C GLY A 279 -5.84 -57.46 -29.04
N LEU A 280 -5.19 -57.71 -27.94
CA LEU A 280 -4.40 -58.96 -27.78
C LEU A 280 -5.32 -60.22 -27.82
N GLY A 281 -6.53 -60.16 -27.34
CA GLY A 281 -7.52 -61.23 -27.39
C GLY A 281 -8.09 -61.48 -28.77
N GLN A 282 -7.85 -60.61 -29.75
CA GLN A 282 -8.26 -60.71 -31.16
C GLN A 282 -7.10 -61.13 -32.10
N ASP A 283 -6.01 -61.69 -31.57
CA ASP A 283 -4.79 -62.09 -32.29
C ASP A 283 -4.11 -60.94 -33.09
N GLU A 284 -4.40 -59.67 -32.71
CA GLU A 284 -3.73 -58.52 -33.33
C GLU A 284 -2.27 -58.41 -32.83
N SER A 285 -1.39 -57.84 -33.70
CA SER A 285 0.00 -57.61 -33.30
C SER A 285 0.04 -56.65 -32.09
N TRP A 286 0.78 -57.03 -31.05
CA TRP A 286 0.95 -56.22 -29.85
C TRP A 286 1.39 -54.78 -30.16
N ILE A 287 2.17 -54.59 -31.24
CA ILE A 287 2.62 -53.25 -31.71
C ILE A 287 1.45 -52.42 -32.19
N ASN A 288 0.52 -52.97 -32.99
CA ASN A 288 -0.63 -52.27 -33.51
C ASN A 288 -1.59 -51.91 -32.37
N VAL A 289 -1.80 -52.82 -31.45
CA VAL A 289 -2.63 -52.61 -30.27
C VAL A 289 -2.05 -51.55 -29.38
N PHE A 290 -0.73 -51.56 -29.18
CA PHE A 290 -0.01 -50.50 -28.43
C PHE A 290 -0.19 -49.12 -29.09
N LYS A 291 -0.02 -49.01 -30.41
CA LYS A 291 -0.25 -47.80 -31.15
C LYS A 291 -1.69 -47.27 -31.01
N ALA A 292 -2.67 -48.15 -31.11
CA ALA A 292 -4.08 -47.80 -30.88
C ALA A 292 -4.33 -47.26 -29.48
N ALA A 293 -3.75 -47.90 -28.44
CA ALA A 293 -3.84 -47.44 -27.08
C ALA A 293 -3.15 -46.06 -26.88
N VAL A 294 -1.99 -45.83 -27.48
CA VAL A 294 -1.29 -44.52 -27.46
C VAL A 294 -2.12 -43.46 -28.16
N ALA A 295 -2.68 -43.77 -29.35
CA ALA A 295 -3.53 -42.84 -30.10
C ALA A 295 -4.77 -42.42 -29.28
N LEU A 296 -5.37 -43.40 -28.55
CA LEU A 296 -6.47 -43.13 -27.65
C LEU A 296 -6.07 -42.19 -26.50
N ILE A 297 -4.91 -42.44 -25.89
CA ILE A 297 -4.37 -41.55 -24.82
C ILE A 297 -4.21 -40.12 -25.34
N VAL A 298 -3.51 -39.96 -26.49
CA VAL A 298 -3.25 -38.64 -27.08
C VAL A 298 -4.56 -37.89 -27.39
N SER A 299 -5.53 -38.60 -28.00
CA SER A 299 -6.81 -37.98 -28.39
C SER A 299 -7.71 -37.59 -27.19
N ALA A 300 -7.52 -38.24 -26.05
CA ALA A 300 -8.33 -38.03 -24.87
C ALA A 300 -7.84 -36.90 -23.95
N ILE A 301 -6.64 -36.33 -24.19
CA ILE A 301 -6.06 -35.27 -23.37
C ILE A 301 -6.74 -33.93 -23.69
N PRO A 302 -7.35 -33.24 -22.71
CA PRO A 302 -7.99 -31.95 -22.94
C PRO A 302 -6.95 -30.81 -22.99
N GLU A 303 -6.23 -30.69 -24.09
CA GLU A 303 -5.13 -29.75 -24.28
C GLU A 303 -5.54 -28.27 -24.17
N GLY A 304 -6.80 -27.95 -24.47
CA GLY A 304 -7.34 -26.58 -24.39
C GLY A 304 -7.69 -26.10 -22.99
N LEU A 305 -7.80 -26.99 -21.99
CA LEU A 305 -8.32 -26.63 -20.66
C LEU A 305 -7.45 -25.59 -19.93
N PRO A 306 -6.12 -25.75 -19.81
CA PRO A 306 -5.26 -24.75 -19.17
C PRO A 306 -5.30 -23.40 -19.89
N ALA A 307 -5.33 -23.42 -21.23
CA ALA A 307 -5.41 -22.23 -22.06
C ALA A 307 -6.68 -21.44 -21.81
N ILE A 308 -7.84 -22.10 -21.82
CA ILE A 308 -9.15 -21.46 -21.58
C ILE A 308 -9.21 -20.84 -20.20
N VAL A 309 -8.72 -21.55 -19.16
CA VAL A 309 -8.68 -21.03 -17.78
C VAL A 309 -7.81 -19.76 -17.72
N THR A 310 -6.58 -19.80 -18.26
CA THR A 310 -5.66 -18.66 -18.22
C THR A 310 -6.24 -17.45 -18.97
N VAL A 311 -6.81 -17.65 -20.15
CA VAL A 311 -7.43 -16.56 -20.93
C VAL A 311 -8.63 -15.97 -20.18
N THR A 312 -9.47 -16.79 -19.59
CA THR A 312 -10.64 -16.34 -18.81
C THR A 312 -10.22 -15.53 -17.59
N LEU A 313 -9.21 -15.99 -16.85
CA LEU A 313 -8.67 -15.25 -15.70
C LEU A 313 -8.03 -13.93 -16.14
N ALA A 314 -7.30 -13.89 -17.24
CA ALA A 314 -6.70 -12.67 -17.78
C ALA A 314 -7.75 -11.63 -18.19
N ILE A 315 -8.87 -12.07 -18.80
CA ILE A 315 -10.02 -11.19 -19.08
C ILE A 315 -10.61 -10.65 -17.77
N GLY A 316 -10.75 -11.50 -16.74
CA GLY A 316 -11.20 -11.10 -15.41
C GLY A 316 -10.32 -10.01 -14.79
N VAL A 317 -9.00 -10.22 -14.77
CA VAL A 317 -8.01 -9.22 -14.30
C VAL A 317 -8.14 -7.89 -15.05
N SER A 318 -8.22 -7.95 -16.39
CA SER A 318 -8.37 -6.75 -17.21
C SER A 318 -9.64 -5.96 -16.88
N ARG A 319 -10.78 -6.65 -16.64
CA ARG A 319 -12.02 -5.99 -16.23
C ARG A 319 -11.93 -5.37 -14.85
N MET A 320 -11.29 -6.04 -13.90
CA MET A 320 -11.08 -5.53 -12.55
C MET A 320 -10.15 -4.32 -12.55
N ALA A 321 -9.06 -4.37 -13.31
CA ALA A 321 -8.12 -3.24 -13.45
C ALA A 321 -8.80 -1.98 -14.00
N ARG A 322 -9.74 -2.11 -14.95
CA ARG A 322 -10.56 -0.98 -15.46
C ARG A 322 -11.49 -0.38 -14.39
N ARG A 323 -11.73 -1.09 -13.30
CA ARG A 323 -12.50 -0.64 -12.14
C ARG A 323 -11.61 -0.33 -10.94
N ASN A 324 -10.33 0.00 -11.18
CA ASN A 324 -9.33 0.35 -10.18
C ASN A 324 -9.03 -0.76 -9.14
N ALA A 325 -9.40 -2.02 -9.45
CA ALA A 325 -9.06 -3.16 -8.62
C ALA A 325 -7.79 -3.83 -9.15
N ILE A 326 -6.66 -3.64 -8.44
CA ILE A 326 -5.36 -4.16 -8.83
C ILE A 326 -5.20 -5.59 -8.31
N ILE A 327 -5.07 -6.55 -9.24
CA ILE A 327 -4.86 -7.95 -8.92
C ILE A 327 -3.40 -8.33 -9.15
N ARG A 328 -2.71 -8.77 -8.11
CA ARG A 328 -1.30 -9.20 -8.17
C ARG A 328 -1.10 -10.62 -8.65
N LYS A 329 -2.08 -11.52 -8.45
CA LYS A 329 -1.99 -12.94 -8.82
C LYS A 329 -3.23 -13.34 -9.60
N LEU A 330 -3.07 -13.90 -10.81
CA LEU A 330 -4.17 -14.38 -11.66
C LEU A 330 -5.19 -15.26 -10.92
N PRO A 331 -4.77 -16.25 -10.13
CA PRO A 331 -5.71 -17.10 -9.41
C PRO A 331 -6.58 -16.37 -8.36
N ALA A 332 -6.18 -15.17 -7.93
CA ALA A 332 -6.95 -14.40 -6.93
C ALA A 332 -8.32 -13.94 -7.46
N VAL A 333 -8.47 -13.77 -8.79
CA VAL A 333 -9.77 -13.40 -9.42
C VAL A 333 -10.82 -14.49 -9.19
N GLU A 334 -10.44 -15.74 -9.33
CA GLU A 334 -11.31 -16.89 -9.10
C GLU A 334 -11.68 -17.00 -7.62
N THR A 335 -10.69 -16.88 -6.74
CA THR A 335 -10.91 -16.96 -5.30
C THR A 335 -11.89 -15.89 -4.84
N LEU A 336 -11.78 -14.65 -5.36
CA LEU A 336 -12.70 -13.57 -5.04
C LEU A 336 -14.15 -13.91 -5.42
N GLY A 337 -14.36 -14.55 -6.59
CA GLY A 337 -15.68 -14.97 -7.06
C GLY A 337 -16.31 -16.13 -6.27
N SER A 338 -15.49 -16.89 -5.51
CA SER A 338 -15.92 -18.06 -4.74
C SER A 338 -15.93 -17.83 -3.23
N THR A 339 -15.65 -16.60 -2.77
CA THR A 339 -15.65 -16.26 -1.34
C THR A 339 -17.06 -16.30 -0.76
N THR A 340 -17.18 -16.90 0.43
CA THR A 340 -18.43 -16.98 1.20
C THR A 340 -18.38 -16.11 2.46
N VAL A 341 -17.19 -15.68 2.86
CA VAL A 341 -16.95 -14.83 4.04
C VAL A 341 -16.01 -13.69 3.64
N ILE A 342 -16.39 -12.47 3.97
CA ILE A 342 -15.59 -11.26 3.78
C ILE A 342 -15.20 -10.74 5.15
N CYS A 343 -13.88 -10.69 5.44
CA CYS A 343 -13.33 -10.04 6.62
C CYS A 343 -12.83 -8.67 6.17
N SER A 344 -13.46 -7.62 6.67
CA SER A 344 -13.13 -6.25 6.30
C SER A 344 -12.65 -5.46 7.51
N ASP A 345 -11.65 -4.65 7.33
CA ASP A 345 -11.30 -3.59 8.28
C ASP A 345 -12.38 -2.50 8.24
N LYS A 346 -12.53 -1.76 9.33
CA LYS A 346 -13.50 -0.67 9.44
C LYS A 346 -12.96 0.60 8.79
N THR A 347 -11.80 1.05 9.27
CA THR A 347 -11.27 2.39 8.98
C THR A 347 -10.57 2.44 7.63
N GLY A 348 -10.94 3.41 6.78
CA GLY A 348 -10.37 3.55 5.43
C GLY A 348 -10.79 2.46 4.44
N THR A 349 -11.57 1.45 4.89
CA THR A 349 -12.09 0.35 4.07
C THR A 349 -13.62 0.40 3.97
N LEU A 350 -14.31 0.32 5.10
CA LEU A 350 -15.78 0.51 5.17
C LEU A 350 -16.14 1.99 5.34
N THR A 351 -15.22 2.78 5.86
CA THR A 351 -15.34 4.22 6.02
C THR A 351 -14.33 4.94 5.13
N GLU A 352 -14.59 6.20 4.81
CA GLU A 352 -13.71 7.05 4.02
C GLU A 352 -12.63 7.76 4.85
N ASN A 353 -12.45 7.37 6.12
CA ASN A 353 -11.54 8.02 7.07
C ASN A 353 -11.78 9.54 7.20
N GLN A 354 -13.05 9.93 7.12
CA GLN A 354 -13.50 11.31 7.25
C GLN A 354 -14.40 11.44 8.46
N MET A 355 -14.21 12.51 9.22
CA MET A 355 -15.14 12.87 10.30
C MET A 355 -16.16 13.88 9.81
N THR A 356 -17.41 13.74 10.28
CA THR A 356 -18.49 14.64 9.95
C THR A 356 -19.29 14.93 11.21
N VAL A 357 -19.52 16.21 11.50
CA VAL A 357 -20.43 16.62 12.58
C VAL A 357 -21.84 16.17 12.22
N GLN A 358 -22.49 15.42 13.11
CA GLN A 358 -23.85 14.91 12.92
C GLN A 358 -24.85 15.70 13.74
N LYS A 359 -24.47 16.12 14.95
CA LYS A 359 -25.34 16.84 15.89
C LYS A 359 -24.55 17.92 16.61
N ILE A 360 -25.25 19.02 16.93
CA ILE A 360 -24.73 20.12 17.74
C ILE A 360 -25.72 20.34 18.86
N TYR A 361 -25.23 20.58 20.07
CA TYR A 361 -26.01 21.06 21.19
C TYR A 361 -25.48 22.43 21.60
N ALA A 362 -26.30 23.45 21.46
CA ALA A 362 -25.93 24.83 21.76
C ALA A 362 -27.17 25.64 22.24
N GLY A 363 -26.98 26.49 23.21
CA GLY A 363 -28.08 27.34 23.75
C GLY A 363 -29.27 26.54 24.28
N GLY A 364 -29.05 25.32 24.80
CA GLY A 364 -30.13 24.45 25.28
C GLY A 364 -30.92 23.72 24.18
N GLN A 365 -30.52 23.84 22.90
CA GLN A 365 -31.20 23.28 21.74
C GLN A 365 -30.35 22.22 21.04
N HIS A 366 -31.01 21.26 20.40
CA HIS A 366 -30.36 20.23 19.59
C HIS A 366 -30.51 20.53 18.10
N TYR A 367 -29.39 20.48 17.37
CA TYR A 367 -29.34 20.65 15.92
C TYR A 367 -28.80 19.40 15.27
N THR A 368 -29.25 19.09 14.07
CA THR A 368 -28.75 18.01 13.24
C THR A 368 -28.05 18.62 12.04
N VAL A 369 -26.91 18.07 11.65
CA VAL A 369 -26.15 18.51 10.47
C VAL A 369 -26.31 17.46 9.37
N SER A 370 -26.84 17.86 8.23
CA SER A 370 -27.00 16.98 7.06
C SER A 370 -25.74 16.98 6.18
N GLY A 371 -25.66 16.04 5.22
CA GLY A 371 -24.51 15.85 4.34
C GLY A 371 -23.38 15.07 5.00
N ILE A 372 -22.46 14.56 4.18
CA ILE A 372 -21.35 13.67 4.58
C ILE A 372 -20.02 14.18 4.02
N GLY A 373 -18.93 13.78 4.66
CA GLY A 373 -17.58 14.13 4.23
C GLY A 373 -17.24 15.60 4.38
N TYR A 374 -16.28 16.08 3.57
CA TYR A 374 -15.78 17.46 3.63
C TYR A 374 -16.44 18.42 2.62
N ALA A 375 -17.38 17.93 1.82
CA ALA A 375 -18.18 18.83 0.98
C ALA A 375 -19.03 19.79 1.83
N PRO A 376 -19.09 21.09 1.48
CA PRO A 376 -19.91 22.05 2.20
C PRO A 376 -21.40 21.87 1.90
N ASP A 377 -21.77 20.80 1.22
CA ASP A 377 -23.14 20.47 0.86
C ASP A 377 -23.90 19.94 2.09
N GLY A 378 -25.03 20.55 2.38
CA GLY A 378 -25.86 20.20 3.53
C GLY A 378 -26.37 21.42 4.28
N GLU A 379 -27.10 21.16 5.35
CA GLU A 379 -27.80 22.22 6.12
C GLU A 379 -27.71 21.87 7.61
N ILE A 380 -27.82 22.89 8.43
CA ILE A 380 -28.06 22.75 9.87
C ILE A 380 -29.56 22.80 10.12
N LEU A 381 -30.09 21.78 10.73
CA LEU A 381 -31.51 21.55 10.92
C LEU A 381 -31.88 21.58 12.40
N MET A 382 -32.97 22.28 12.74
CA MET A 382 -33.65 22.16 14.02
C MET A 382 -35.07 21.62 13.77
N ASN A 383 -35.44 20.55 14.45
CA ASN A 383 -36.75 19.89 14.25
C ASN A 383 -37.03 19.53 12.77
N GLN A 384 -36.01 19.11 12.03
CA GLN A 384 -36.06 18.76 10.59
C GLN A 384 -36.29 19.96 9.65
N GLN A 385 -36.20 21.20 10.12
CA GLN A 385 -36.28 22.37 9.29
C GLN A 385 -34.93 23.09 9.25
N PRO A 386 -34.52 23.65 8.11
CA PRO A 386 -33.31 24.45 8.01
C PRO A 386 -33.33 25.63 8.98
N VAL A 387 -32.18 25.88 9.62
CA VAL A 387 -32.02 27.00 10.55
C VAL A 387 -31.76 28.27 9.76
N ASP A 388 -32.57 29.33 10.05
CA ASP A 388 -32.33 30.66 9.52
C ASP A 388 -31.41 31.44 10.48
N PHE A 389 -30.15 31.60 10.10
CA PHE A 389 -29.16 32.33 10.87
C PHE A 389 -29.31 33.89 10.79
N SER A 390 -30.18 34.40 9.96
CA SER A 390 -30.46 35.85 9.94
C SER A 390 -31.21 36.33 11.17
N ALA A 391 -31.85 35.43 11.89
CA ALA A 391 -32.55 35.71 13.14
C ALA A 391 -31.62 35.45 14.35
N ASN A 392 -31.63 36.36 15.33
CA ASN A 392 -30.80 36.25 16.55
C ASN A 392 -31.19 35.05 17.48
N GLU A 393 -32.17 34.25 17.09
CA GLU A 393 -32.66 33.12 17.90
C GLU A 393 -31.66 31.96 18.00
N HIS A 394 -30.70 31.87 17.05
CA HIS A 394 -29.74 30.79 16.95
C HIS A 394 -28.28 31.21 17.18
N ILE A 395 -28.09 32.33 17.94
CA ILE A 395 -26.75 32.89 18.16
C ILE A 395 -25.77 31.90 18.79
N ALA A 396 -26.23 31.08 19.74
CA ALA A 396 -25.35 30.13 20.43
C ALA A 396 -24.77 29.02 19.49
N VAL A 397 -25.56 28.56 18.53
CA VAL A 397 -25.03 27.58 17.54
C VAL A 397 -24.15 28.29 16.52
N TRP A 398 -24.46 29.50 16.12
CA TRP A 398 -23.62 30.31 15.24
C TRP A 398 -22.23 30.55 15.84
N GLU A 399 -22.15 31.04 17.08
CA GLU A 399 -20.90 31.27 17.81
C GLU A 399 -20.11 29.96 18.02
N SER A 400 -20.80 28.81 18.24
CA SER A 400 -20.16 27.51 18.36
C SER A 400 -19.52 27.08 17.04
N LEU A 401 -20.15 27.34 15.90
CA LEU A 401 -19.61 27.08 14.57
C LEU A 401 -18.45 28.01 14.25
N GLU A 402 -18.56 29.30 14.59
CA GLU A 402 -17.50 30.28 14.43
C GLU A 402 -16.27 29.91 15.26
N ALA A 403 -16.48 29.51 16.53
CA ALA A 403 -15.40 29.04 17.39
C ALA A 403 -14.71 27.77 16.82
N GLY A 404 -15.49 26.84 16.29
CA GLY A 404 -14.97 25.64 15.63
C GLY A 404 -14.16 25.94 14.36
N LEU A 405 -14.52 27.02 13.65
CA LEU A 405 -13.86 27.47 12.43
C LEU A 405 -12.57 28.25 12.73
N LEU A 406 -12.59 29.18 13.68
CA LEU A 406 -11.47 30.06 13.99
C LEU A 406 -10.42 29.42 14.92
N CYS A 407 -10.88 28.60 15.90
CA CYS A 407 -9.96 27.82 16.73
C CYS A 407 -9.53 26.55 16.00
N ASN A 408 -8.79 26.71 14.90
CA ASN A 408 -8.52 25.65 13.95
C ASN A 408 -7.25 25.94 13.15
N ASP A 409 -6.42 24.92 12.87
CA ASP A 409 -5.21 25.02 12.06
C ASP A 409 -5.32 24.26 10.74
N SER A 410 -6.44 23.60 10.50
CA SER A 410 -6.71 22.82 9.28
C SER A 410 -7.38 23.68 8.19
N ARG A 411 -7.40 23.17 6.97
CA ARG A 411 -8.04 23.79 5.80
C ARG A 411 -8.73 22.74 4.95
N ILE A 412 -9.81 23.14 4.29
CA ILE A 412 -10.48 22.31 3.29
C ILE A 412 -10.32 22.98 1.94
N GLU A 413 -9.77 22.25 0.97
CA GLU A 413 -9.44 22.74 -0.35
C GLU A 413 -10.09 21.87 -1.43
N TRP A 414 -10.53 22.53 -2.52
CA TRP A 414 -10.99 21.81 -3.71
C TRP A 414 -9.80 21.45 -4.59
N ARG A 415 -9.46 20.14 -4.66
CA ARG A 415 -8.37 19.62 -5.49
C ARG A 415 -8.82 18.34 -6.23
N ASP A 416 -8.44 18.21 -7.49
CA ASP A 416 -8.70 17.02 -8.33
C ASP A 416 -10.19 16.62 -8.39
N GLY A 417 -11.10 17.58 -8.33
CA GLY A 417 -12.55 17.32 -8.38
C GLY A 417 -13.15 16.82 -7.07
N GLN A 418 -12.44 16.98 -5.94
CA GLN A 418 -12.89 16.57 -4.62
C GLN A 418 -12.49 17.60 -3.54
N TRP A 419 -13.28 17.65 -2.47
CA TRP A 419 -12.92 18.38 -1.27
C TRP A 419 -11.93 17.56 -0.45
N LYS A 420 -10.74 18.12 -0.21
CA LYS A 420 -9.66 17.48 0.53
C LYS A 420 -9.31 18.28 1.78
N LEU A 421 -9.09 17.54 2.87
CA LEU A 421 -8.62 18.11 4.12
C LEU A 421 -7.10 18.22 4.12
N VAL A 422 -6.59 19.37 4.57
CA VAL A 422 -5.19 19.56 4.96
C VAL A 422 -5.19 19.85 6.45
N GLY A 423 -4.87 18.84 7.26
CA GLY A 423 -4.92 18.89 8.72
C GLY A 423 -5.57 17.68 9.37
N THR A 424 -6.16 17.85 10.54
CA THR A 424 -6.74 16.73 11.32
C THR A 424 -8.22 16.50 10.98
N PRO A 425 -8.71 15.24 10.99
CA PRO A 425 -10.10 14.92 10.68
C PRO A 425 -11.13 15.63 11.58
N THR A 426 -10.82 15.78 12.86
CA THR A 426 -11.70 16.50 13.81
C THR A 426 -11.87 17.96 13.42
N GLU A 427 -10.79 18.63 13.09
CA GLU A 427 -10.80 20.03 12.67
C GLU A 427 -11.51 20.22 11.34
N GLY A 428 -11.27 19.31 10.37
CA GLY A 428 -11.98 19.30 9.10
C GLY A 428 -13.49 19.17 9.26
N ALA A 429 -13.94 18.35 10.20
CA ALA A 429 -15.37 18.21 10.51
C ALA A 429 -16.00 19.51 11.02
N LEU A 430 -15.26 20.26 11.87
CA LEU A 430 -15.72 21.56 12.40
C LEU A 430 -15.80 22.63 11.29
N ILE A 431 -14.77 22.72 10.43
CA ILE A 431 -14.77 23.62 9.27
C ILE A 431 -15.95 23.31 8.36
N THR A 432 -16.17 22.03 8.04
CA THR A 432 -17.28 21.63 7.17
C THR A 432 -18.64 21.98 7.76
N ALA A 433 -18.82 21.80 9.07
CA ALA A 433 -20.05 22.16 9.74
C ALA A 433 -20.31 23.69 9.67
N ALA A 434 -19.27 24.49 9.87
CA ALA A 434 -19.37 25.97 9.74
C ALA A 434 -19.66 26.36 8.28
N ASN A 435 -19.04 25.76 7.29
CA ASN A 435 -19.29 26.02 5.87
C ASN A 435 -20.76 25.74 5.48
N LYS A 436 -21.38 24.70 6.06
CA LYS A 436 -22.81 24.37 5.85
C LYS A 436 -23.77 25.43 6.43
N ALA A 437 -23.31 26.25 7.38
CA ALA A 437 -24.04 27.43 7.89
C ALA A 437 -23.74 28.70 7.09
N GLY A 438 -22.88 28.62 6.06
CA GLY A 438 -22.47 29.77 5.27
C GLY A 438 -21.27 30.55 5.81
N LEU A 439 -20.63 30.05 6.90
CA LEU A 439 -19.40 30.63 7.42
C LEU A 439 -18.21 30.07 6.59
N THR A 440 -17.37 30.93 6.05
CA THR A 440 -16.13 30.55 5.36
C THR A 440 -14.91 31.07 6.10
N GLN A 441 -13.87 30.29 6.17
CA GLN A 441 -12.65 30.62 6.89
C GLN A 441 -12.06 31.96 6.39
N GLU A 442 -12.01 32.15 5.06
CA GLU A 442 -11.48 33.37 4.44
C GLU A 442 -12.24 34.65 4.86
N ASN A 443 -13.56 34.62 4.95
CA ASN A 443 -14.36 35.77 5.31
C ASN A 443 -14.22 36.11 6.80
N ILE A 444 -14.31 35.09 7.65
CA ILE A 444 -14.29 35.30 9.10
C ILE A 444 -12.89 35.68 9.60
N GLU A 445 -11.81 35.12 9.03
CA GLU A 445 -10.44 35.51 9.37
C GLU A 445 -10.11 36.96 8.99
N GLN A 446 -10.78 37.53 7.97
CA GLN A 446 -10.66 38.96 7.65
C GLN A 446 -11.37 39.85 8.67
N GLU A 447 -12.52 39.41 9.21
CA GLU A 447 -13.30 40.14 10.22
C GLU A 447 -12.69 40.01 11.61
N LEU A 448 -12.16 38.83 11.94
CA LEU A 448 -11.59 38.46 13.23
C LEU A 448 -10.15 37.90 13.05
N PRO A 449 -9.18 38.78 12.75
CA PRO A 449 -7.80 38.31 12.52
C PRO A 449 -7.21 37.69 13.79
N ARG A 450 -6.52 36.54 13.60
CA ARG A 450 -5.84 35.82 14.69
C ARG A 450 -4.60 36.59 15.14
N ILE A 451 -4.50 36.85 16.45
CA ILE A 451 -3.38 37.54 17.09
C ILE A 451 -2.40 36.56 17.69
N ASP A 452 -2.91 35.50 18.37
CA ASP A 452 -2.10 34.56 19.11
C ASP A 452 -2.78 33.20 19.21
N THR A 453 -2.04 32.13 19.54
CA THR A 453 -2.53 30.76 19.60
C THR A 453 -1.86 29.99 20.73
N ILE A 454 -2.66 29.26 21.50
CA ILE A 454 -2.21 28.12 22.29
C ILE A 454 -2.52 26.88 21.47
N PRO A 455 -1.51 26.19 20.91
CA PRO A 455 -1.74 25.04 20.04
C PRO A 455 -2.35 23.87 20.81
N PHE A 456 -2.96 22.93 20.08
CA PHE A 456 -3.49 21.71 20.69
C PHE A 456 -2.34 20.85 21.18
N GLU A 457 -2.42 20.44 22.43
CA GLU A 457 -1.52 19.43 23.02
C GLU A 457 -2.36 18.30 23.64
N SER A 458 -2.00 17.06 23.33
CA SER A 458 -2.75 15.87 23.79
C SER A 458 -2.80 15.75 25.32
N GLU A 459 -1.79 16.27 26.03
CA GLU A 459 -1.75 16.31 27.49
C GLU A 459 -2.82 17.20 28.07
N PHE A 460 -3.06 18.37 27.46
CA PHE A 460 -4.04 19.36 27.92
C PHE A 460 -5.42 19.20 27.29
N GLN A 461 -5.52 18.51 26.17
CA GLN A 461 -6.75 18.21 25.43
C GLN A 461 -7.58 19.42 25.01
N TYR A 462 -6.93 20.59 24.83
CA TYR A 462 -7.58 21.80 24.31
C TYR A 462 -6.63 22.62 23.46
N MET A 463 -7.20 23.51 22.67
CA MET A 463 -6.57 24.55 21.88
C MET A 463 -7.29 25.87 22.14
N ALA A 464 -6.59 27.01 22.10
CA ALA A 464 -7.18 28.33 22.17
C ALA A 464 -6.58 29.27 21.12
N THR A 465 -7.41 30.15 20.57
CA THR A 465 -6.96 31.20 19.65
C THR A 465 -7.48 32.55 20.12
N LEU A 466 -6.62 33.57 20.03
CA LEU A 466 -6.94 34.96 20.35
C LEU A 466 -7.16 35.74 19.05
N HIS A 467 -8.26 36.41 18.94
CA HIS A 467 -8.65 37.19 17.76
C HIS A 467 -8.96 38.64 18.11
N GLU A 468 -8.66 39.55 17.17
CA GLU A 468 -9.00 40.94 17.29
C GLU A 468 -10.47 41.18 16.93
N LEU A 469 -11.28 41.68 17.86
CA LEU A 469 -12.69 41.97 17.65
C LEU A 469 -12.91 43.43 17.26
N ASP A 470 -12.22 44.38 17.90
CA ASP A 470 -12.27 45.83 17.61
C ASP A 470 -10.92 46.47 17.92
N ALA A 471 -10.11 46.73 16.89
CA ALA A 471 -8.81 47.38 17.00
C ALA A 471 -8.87 48.75 17.71
N LYS A 472 -9.92 49.52 17.49
CA LYS A 472 -10.09 50.88 18.07
C LYS A 472 -10.38 50.80 19.56
N ARG A 473 -11.17 49.82 19.98
CA ARG A 473 -11.53 49.60 21.39
C ARG A 473 -10.61 48.67 22.11
N LYS A 474 -9.64 48.07 21.42
CA LYS A 474 -8.74 47.01 21.94
C LYS A 474 -9.50 45.83 22.57
N LEU A 475 -10.59 45.45 21.94
CA LEU A 475 -11.40 44.31 22.35
C LEU A 475 -10.91 43.08 21.58
N ASN A 476 -10.70 42.02 22.30
CA ASN A 476 -10.28 40.71 21.76
C ASN A 476 -11.25 39.65 22.22
N VAL A 477 -11.36 38.59 21.44
CA VAL A 477 -12.12 37.37 21.75
C VAL A 477 -11.19 36.17 21.78
N ILE A 478 -11.42 35.27 22.72
CA ILE A 478 -10.74 33.99 22.81
C ILE A 478 -11.71 32.88 22.45
N TYR A 479 -11.37 32.08 21.43
CA TYR A 479 -12.07 30.87 21.13
C TYR A 479 -11.30 29.69 21.72
N LEU A 480 -12.01 28.78 22.37
CA LEU A 480 -11.47 27.65 23.05
C LEU A 480 -12.14 26.37 22.53
N LYS A 481 -11.33 25.38 22.12
CA LYS A 481 -11.77 24.09 21.62
C LYS A 481 -11.04 22.98 22.36
N GLY A 482 -11.77 21.93 22.77
CA GLY A 482 -11.13 20.80 23.47
C GLY A 482 -12.12 19.70 23.84
N SER A 483 -11.65 18.70 24.60
CA SER A 483 -12.54 17.71 25.18
C SER A 483 -13.51 18.36 26.18
N VAL A 484 -14.70 17.78 26.33
CA VAL A 484 -15.73 18.32 27.24
C VAL A 484 -15.19 18.44 28.65
N GLU A 485 -14.44 17.44 29.10
CA GLU A 485 -13.84 17.41 30.43
C GLU A 485 -12.81 18.52 30.61
N ALA A 486 -11.93 18.73 29.62
CA ALA A 486 -10.92 19.79 29.69
C ALA A 486 -11.53 21.20 29.69
N ILE A 487 -12.58 21.42 28.89
CA ILE A 487 -13.27 22.71 28.83
C ILE A 487 -14.07 23.01 30.11
N LEU A 488 -14.76 22.02 30.70
CA LEU A 488 -15.53 22.19 31.93
C LEU A 488 -14.67 22.42 33.18
N GLN A 489 -13.40 22.04 33.15
CA GLN A 489 -12.45 22.28 34.25
C GLN A 489 -11.82 23.68 34.24
N ARG A 490 -11.96 24.42 33.15
CA ARG A 490 -11.41 25.77 32.97
C ARG A 490 -12.46 26.86 33.14
#